data_dcb7ceea4b991cf5a54b45099ca90db6
#
_entry.id   dcb7ceea4b991cf5a54b45099ca90db6
#
_cell.length_a   1.000
_cell.length_b   1.000
_cell.length_c   1.000
_cell.angle_alpha   90.00
_cell.angle_beta   90.00
_cell.angle_gamma   90.00
#
_symmetry.space_group_name_H-M   'P 1'
#
loop_
_entity.id
_entity.type
_entity.pdbx_description
1 polymer ?
#
loop_
_entity_poly.entity_id
_entity_poly.type
_entity_poly.pdbx_seq_one_letter_code
_entity_poly.pdbx_strand_id
1 'polypeptide(L)'
;MKCFYCKNIIDITKMYDGSYVIDQNHYCHCACFIQYKTNLKRKPWTEDQAIKYLQPLKNKTEEIANKAYYLGQLAEWYCQFYGQKIMPNKAKQLINMIADGKYKDITIKIPVEDLYQMFIRNQDKLKKINYQLEAKKIRTGQSLTVESMFAYDIAVIINDYNDYCEWKQAALEESVLKKQSLNARRTQIDYTIFKKYHRSENKGADISDIIDDI
;
A
#
# COMPACT_ATOMS: atom_id res chain seq x y z
N MET A 1 16.09 -10.03 5.84
CA MET A 1 16.03 -11.51 5.98
C MET A 1 16.94 -12.19 4.96
N LYS A 2 17.23 -13.52 5.08
CA LYS A 2 18.02 -14.23 4.07
C LYS A 2 17.15 -15.24 3.32
N CYS A 3 17.33 -15.33 2.01
CA CYS A 3 16.66 -16.34 1.19
C CYS A 3 17.06 -17.76 1.64
N PHE A 4 16.07 -18.63 1.81
CA PHE A 4 16.31 -20.02 2.26
C PHE A 4 17.22 -20.80 1.28
N TYR A 5 17.10 -20.54 -0.02
CA TYR A 5 17.86 -21.26 -1.05
C TYR A 5 19.23 -20.64 -1.36
N CYS A 6 19.30 -19.39 -1.78
CA CYS A 6 20.55 -18.76 -2.21
C CYS A 6 21.31 -18.02 -1.10
N LYS A 7 20.72 -17.88 0.09
CA LYS A 7 21.26 -17.16 1.26
C LYS A 7 21.48 -15.65 1.06
N ASN A 8 21.16 -15.10 -0.10
CA ASN A 8 21.22 -13.66 -0.33
C ASN A 8 20.16 -12.92 0.49
N ILE A 9 20.41 -11.65 0.74
CA ILE A 9 19.52 -10.80 1.56
C ILE A 9 18.22 -10.51 0.79
N ILE A 10 17.10 -10.63 1.49
CA ILE A 10 15.78 -10.14 1.09
C ILE A 10 15.50 -8.92 1.97
N ASP A 11 15.29 -7.76 1.36
CA ASP A 11 14.95 -6.54 2.06
C ASP A 11 13.44 -6.54 2.38
N ILE A 12 13.11 -6.79 3.65
CA ILE A 12 11.73 -6.80 4.14
C ILE A 12 11.33 -5.47 4.79
N THR A 13 12.21 -4.47 4.78
CA THR A 13 11.93 -3.16 5.39
C THR A 13 11.19 -2.23 4.45
N LYS A 14 11.14 -2.57 3.17
CA LYS A 14 10.41 -1.85 2.14
C LYS A 14 9.02 -2.44 1.93
N MET A 15 8.17 -1.66 1.29
CA MET A 15 6.87 -2.15 0.81
C MET A 15 7.08 -3.36 -0.11
N TYR A 16 6.20 -4.35 -0.01
CA TYR A 16 6.30 -5.59 -0.78
C TYR A 16 6.24 -5.32 -2.29
N ASP A 17 7.21 -5.86 -3.03
CA ASP A 17 7.40 -5.68 -4.48
C ASP A 17 7.14 -6.96 -5.30
N GLY A 18 6.73 -8.05 -4.63
CA GLY A 18 6.49 -9.34 -5.29
C GLY A 18 7.76 -10.15 -5.62
N SER A 19 8.95 -9.69 -5.20
CA SER A 19 10.23 -10.36 -5.50
C SER A 19 10.48 -11.64 -4.69
N TYR A 20 9.78 -11.80 -3.56
CA TYR A 20 9.94 -12.94 -2.66
C TYR A 20 8.60 -13.49 -2.18
N VAL A 21 8.63 -14.69 -1.62
CA VAL A 21 7.50 -15.34 -0.96
C VAL A 21 7.91 -15.93 0.38
N ILE A 22 6.92 -16.16 1.25
CA ILE A 22 7.07 -16.90 2.51
C ILE A 22 6.42 -18.27 2.32
N ASP A 23 7.24 -19.30 2.20
CA ASP A 23 6.80 -20.70 2.13
C ASP A 23 7.21 -21.43 3.40
N GLN A 24 6.28 -22.04 4.12
CA GLN A 24 6.53 -22.77 5.38
C GLN A 24 7.43 -22.00 6.38
N ASN A 25 7.17 -20.71 6.57
CA ASN A 25 7.95 -19.79 7.40
C ASN A 25 9.37 -19.46 6.89
N HIS A 26 9.72 -19.83 5.66
CA HIS A 26 10.98 -19.51 5.03
C HIS A 26 10.81 -18.41 3.97
N TYR A 27 11.65 -17.40 4.04
CA TYR A 27 11.71 -16.36 3.01
C TYR A 27 12.49 -16.87 1.80
N CYS A 28 11.92 -16.78 0.62
CA CYS A 28 12.51 -17.28 -0.62
C CYS A 28 12.31 -16.26 -1.74
N HIS A 29 13.36 -15.94 -2.52
CA HIS A 29 13.15 -15.23 -3.78
C HIS A 29 12.27 -16.06 -4.70
N CYS A 30 11.36 -15.44 -5.43
CA CYS A 30 10.47 -16.14 -6.37
C CYS A 30 11.22 -16.99 -7.39
N ALA A 31 12.29 -16.44 -7.97
CA ALA A 31 13.16 -17.15 -8.91
C ALA A 31 13.86 -18.37 -8.27
N CYS A 32 14.38 -18.23 -7.05
CA CYS A 32 15.01 -19.33 -6.33
C CYS A 32 14.01 -20.44 -5.98
N PHE A 33 12.78 -20.08 -5.65
CA PHE A 33 11.70 -21.04 -5.38
C PHE A 33 11.39 -21.85 -6.64
N ILE A 34 11.16 -21.18 -7.79
CA ILE A 34 10.91 -21.86 -9.07
C ILE A 34 12.07 -22.78 -9.41
N GLN A 35 13.30 -22.28 -9.41
CA GLN A 35 14.50 -23.05 -9.72
C GLN A 35 14.64 -24.29 -8.82
N TYR A 36 14.36 -24.17 -7.52
CA TYR A 36 14.43 -25.30 -6.61
C TYR A 36 13.36 -26.36 -6.93
N LYS A 37 12.10 -25.95 -7.17
CA LYS A 37 11.00 -26.89 -7.45
C LYS A 37 11.16 -27.60 -8.79
N THR A 38 11.71 -26.93 -9.80
CA THR A 38 11.95 -27.51 -11.13
C THR A 38 13.17 -28.46 -11.15
N ASN A 39 14.13 -28.28 -10.23
CA ASN A 39 15.35 -29.08 -10.15
C ASN A 39 15.28 -30.21 -9.08
N LEU A 40 14.11 -30.53 -8.57
CA LEU A 40 13.94 -31.63 -7.61
C LEU A 40 14.36 -32.96 -8.24
N LYS A 41 15.18 -33.76 -7.51
CA LYS A 41 15.64 -35.08 -7.98
C LYS A 41 14.49 -36.09 -8.14
N ARG A 42 13.43 -35.96 -7.32
CA ARG A 42 12.25 -36.82 -7.40
C ARG A 42 11.03 -35.92 -7.67
N LYS A 43 10.29 -36.22 -8.76
CA LYS A 43 9.08 -35.50 -9.18
C LYS A 43 9.33 -33.98 -9.33
N PRO A 44 10.23 -33.58 -10.28
CA PRO A 44 10.39 -32.16 -10.56
C PRO A 44 9.08 -31.56 -11.05
N TRP A 45 8.83 -30.31 -10.66
CA TRP A 45 7.67 -29.59 -11.13
C TRP A 45 7.95 -29.01 -12.52
N THR A 46 6.91 -28.83 -13.32
CA THR A 46 7.01 -27.95 -14.48
C THR A 46 7.06 -26.51 -14.00
N GLU A 47 7.58 -25.62 -14.84
CA GLU A 47 7.63 -24.19 -14.53
C GLU A 47 6.23 -23.63 -14.27
N ASP A 48 5.25 -24.02 -15.10
CA ASP A 48 3.84 -23.63 -14.92
C ASP A 48 3.25 -24.09 -13.57
N GLN A 49 3.58 -25.30 -13.13
CA GLN A 49 3.17 -25.78 -11.81
C GLN A 49 3.79 -24.96 -10.70
N ALA A 50 5.07 -24.60 -10.81
CA ALA A 50 5.77 -23.78 -9.83
C ALA A 50 5.17 -22.36 -9.77
N ILE A 51 4.91 -21.73 -10.92
CA ILE A 51 4.27 -20.41 -11.03
C ILE A 51 2.85 -20.42 -10.46
N LYS A 52 2.05 -21.43 -10.81
CA LYS A 52 0.68 -21.58 -10.29
C LYS A 52 0.63 -21.71 -8.76
N TYR A 53 1.58 -22.44 -8.18
CA TYR A 53 1.69 -22.58 -6.72
C TYR A 53 2.19 -21.28 -6.07
N LEU A 54 3.02 -20.52 -6.76
CA LEU A 54 3.62 -19.30 -6.25
C LEU A 54 2.60 -18.16 -6.10
N GLN A 55 1.56 -18.13 -6.94
CA GLN A 55 0.57 -17.05 -6.91
C GLN A 55 -0.18 -16.91 -5.56
N PRO A 56 -0.77 -17.95 -4.98
CA PRO A 56 -1.40 -17.85 -3.66
C PRO A 56 -0.38 -17.54 -2.55
N LEU A 57 0.87 -18.00 -2.68
CA LEU A 57 1.94 -17.64 -1.73
C LEU A 57 2.29 -16.16 -1.81
N LYS A 58 2.31 -15.56 -3.01
CA LYS A 58 2.52 -14.12 -3.18
C LYS A 58 1.43 -13.33 -2.49
N ASN A 59 0.17 -13.64 -2.71
CA ASN A 59 -0.96 -12.95 -2.09
C ASN A 59 -0.88 -13.00 -0.55
N LYS A 60 -0.60 -14.18 0.01
CA LYS A 60 -0.42 -14.33 1.45
C LYS A 60 0.82 -13.60 1.98
N THR A 61 1.92 -13.61 1.21
CA THR A 61 3.14 -12.91 1.58
C THR A 61 2.93 -11.40 1.56
N GLU A 62 2.22 -10.89 0.57
CA GLU A 62 1.87 -9.49 0.44
C GLU A 62 1.07 -8.99 1.66
N GLU A 63 0.05 -9.74 2.07
CA GLU A 63 -0.73 -9.41 3.26
C GLU A 63 0.15 -9.31 4.52
N ILE A 64 1.01 -10.33 4.74
CA ILE A 64 1.91 -10.35 5.90
C ILE A 64 2.94 -9.22 5.84
N ALA A 65 3.56 -9.02 4.67
CA ALA A 65 4.60 -8.02 4.48
C ALA A 65 4.05 -6.59 4.60
N ASN A 66 2.91 -6.31 4.00
CA ASN A 66 2.26 -5.00 4.08
C ASN A 66 1.81 -4.71 5.52
N LYS A 67 1.23 -5.70 6.23
CA LYS A 67 0.89 -5.53 7.65
C LYS A 67 2.12 -5.18 8.48
N ALA A 68 3.26 -5.86 8.26
CA ALA A 68 4.50 -5.59 8.98
C ALA A 68 5.09 -4.22 8.65
N TYR A 69 5.08 -3.83 7.37
CA TYR A 69 5.54 -2.53 6.89
C TYR A 69 4.75 -1.39 7.53
N TYR A 70 3.43 -1.40 7.42
CA TYR A 70 2.59 -0.34 7.96
C TYR A 70 2.60 -0.29 9.50
N LEU A 71 2.79 -1.43 10.17
CA LEU A 71 3.01 -1.45 11.62
C LEU A 71 4.33 -0.74 12.00
N GLY A 72 5.37 -0.89 11.18
CA GLY A 72 6.63 -0.16 11.31
C GLY A 72 6.43 1.34 11.13
N GLN A 73 5.74 1.75 10.06
CA GLN A 73 5.43 3.15 9.78
C GLN A 73 4.59 3.79 10.90
N LEU A 74 3.60 3.05 11.41
CA LEU A 74 2.79 3.51 12.52
C LEU A 74 3.59 3.62 13.83
N ALA A 75 4.57 2.74 14.05
CA ALA A 75 5.47 2.83 15.19
C ALA A 75 6.39 4.05 15.11
N GLU A 76 6.91 4.38 13.92
CA GLU A 76 7.69 5.61 13.69
C GLU A 76 6.84 6.85 13.92
N TRP A 77 5.63 6.90 13.36
CA TRP A 77 4.68 7.98 13.59
C TRP A 77 4.37 8.16 15.08
N TYR A 78 4.10 7.06 15.79
CA TYR A 78 3.87 7.08 17.25
C TYR A 78 5.05 7.73 18.00
N CYS A 79 6.27 7.31 17.68
CA CYS A 79 7.47 7.85 18.31
C CYS A 79 7.62 9.36 18.07
N GLN A 80 7.38 9.82 16.86
CA GLN A 80 7.45 11.23 16.48
C GLN A 80 6.33 12.05 17.13
N PHE A 81 5.10 11.53 17.09
CA PHE A 81 3.91 12.24 17.57
C PHE A 81 3.91 12.43 19.10
N TYR A 82 4.27 11.40 19.84
CA TYR A 82 4.30 11.44 21.32
C TYR A 82 5.69 11.72 21.92
N GLY A 83 6.70 11.97 21.11
CA GLY A 83 8.08 12.21 21.60
C GLY A 83 8.70 10.98 22.30
N GLN A 84 8.31 9.77 21.92
CA GLN A 84 8.78 8.53 22.51
C GLN A 84 9.93 7.92 21.70
N LYS A 85 10.85 7.21 22.35
CA LYS A 85 11.94 6.50 21.65
C LYS A 85 11.48 5.22 20.99
N ILE A 86 10.48 4.54 21.56
CA ILE A 86 10.01 3.23 21.14
C ILE A 86 8.50 3.15 21.40
N MET A 87 7.78 2.56 20.46
CA MET A 87 6.37 2.23 20.65
C MET A 87 6.22 1.04 21.61
N PRO A 88 5.46 1.17 22.73
CA PRO A 88 5.26 0.09 23.70
C PRO A 88 4.59 -1.14 23.08
N ASN A 89 4.93 -2.33 23.60
CA ASN A 89 4.30 -3.57 23.12
C ASN A 89 2.78 -3.59 23.31
N LYS A 90 2.26 -2.97 24.37
CA LYS A 90 0.81 -2.81 24.58
C LYS A 90 0.14 -2.04 23.47
N ALA A 91 0.77 -0.96 22.98
CA ALA A 91 0.25 -0.19 21.85
C ALA A 91 0.24 -1.02 20.54
N LYS A 92 1.31 -1.79 20.29
CA LYS A 92 1.36 -2.72 19.13
C LYS A 92 0.30 -3.81 19.22
N GLN A 93 0.10 -4.37 20.41
CA GLN A 93 -0.96 -5.38 20.64
C GLN A 93 -2.35 -4.79 20.37
N LEU A 94 -2.60 -3.56 20.81
CA LEU A 94 -3.86 -2.86 20.59
C LEU A 94 -4.15 -2.69 19.10
N ILE A 95 -3.17 -2.23 18.31
CA ILE A 95 -3.26 -2.12 16.86
C ILE A 95 -3.57 -3.49 16.22
N ASN A 96 -2.86 -4.54 16.63
CA ASN A 96 -3.13 -5.89 16.10
C ASN A 96 -4.53 -6.39 16.46
N MET A 97 -5.03 -6.13 17.68
CA MET A 97 -6.40 -6.48 18.07
C MET A 97 -7.45 -5.79 17.19
N ILE A 98 -7.24 -4.52 16.84
CA ILE A 98 -8.11 -3.77 15.94
C ILE A 98 -8.05 -4.37 14.52
N ALA A 99 -6.85 -4.62 14.02
CA ALA A 99 -6.65 -5.22 12.70
C ALA A 99 -7.26 -6.62 12.58
N ASP A 100 -7.31 -7.36 13.67
CA ASP A 100 -7.91 -8.70 13.73
C ASP A 100 -9.43 -8.67 14.08
N GLY A 101 -10.02 -7.48 14.35
CA GLY A 101 -11.43 -7.33 14.75
C GLY A 101 -11.72 -7.90 16.14
N LYS A 102 -10.74 -7.80 17.06
CA LYS A 102 -10.82 -8.33 18.44
C LYS A 102 -10.75 -7.24 19.52
N TYR A 103 -10.96 -6.00 19.13
CA TYR A 103 -10.85 -4.88 20.06
C TYR A 103 -12.20 -4.53 20.67
N LYS A 104 -12.36 -4.78 21.99
CA LYS A 104 -13.62 -4.54 22.74
C LYS A 104 -14.83 -5.16 22.00
N ASP A 105 -15.91 -4.40 21.88
CA ASP A 105 -17.16 -4.80 21.20
C ASP A 105 -17.11 -4.56 19.67
N ILE A 106 -15.93 -4.19 19.15
CA ILE A 106 -15.76 -3.84 17.74
C ILE A 106 -15.38 -5.09 16.96
N THR A 107 -16.29 -5.58 16.13
CA THR A 107 -16.07 -6.72 15.23
C THR A 107 -15.49 -6.31 13.87
N ILE A 108 -15.40 -5.00 13.60
CA ILE A 108 -14.88 -4.47 12.34
C ILE A 108 -13.36 -4.64 12.33
N LYS A 109 -12.85 -5.28 11.28
CA LYS A 109 -11.41 -5.37 11.02
C LYS A 109 -10.95 -4.13 10.28
N ILE A 110 -10.04 -3.37 10.87
CA ILE A 110 -9.44 -2.20 10.22
C ILE A 110 -7.99 -2.57 9.85
N PRO A 111 -7.63 -2.66 8.56
CA PRO A 111 -6.26 -2.96 8.14
C PRO A 111 -5.25 -1.98 8.77
N VAL A 112 -4.04 -2.47 9.08
CA VAL A 112 -3.00 -1.61 9.69
C VAL A 112 -2.61 -0.46 8.77
N GLU A 113 -2.69 -0.66 7.45
CA GLU A 113 -2.52 0.38 6.44
C GLU A 113 -3.53 1.51 6.63
N ASP A 114 -4.81 1.17 6.75
CA ASP A 114 -5.87 2.14 6.93
C ASP A 114 -5.73 2.88 8.27
N LEU A 115 -5.39 2.16 9.34
CA LEU A 115 -5.06 2.79 10.64
C LEU A 115 -3.93 3.82 10.48
N TYR A 116 -2.84 3.47 9.83
CA TYR A 116 -1.72 4.39 9.58
C TYR A 116 -2.17 5.64 8.82
N GLN A 117 -2.90 5.47 7.72
CA GLN A 117 -3.42 6.59 6.93
C GLN A 117 -4.38 7.48 7.73
N MET A 118 -5.23 6.88 8.56
CA MET A 118 -6.15 7.62 9.43
C MET A 118 -5.41 8.43 10.48
N PHE A 119 -4.36 7.89 11.10
CA PHE A 119 -3.53 8.63 12.05
C PHE A 119 -2.83 9.81 11.39
N ILE A 120 -2.24 9.63 10.21
CA ILE A 120 -1.62 10.73 9.45
C ILE A 120 -2.64 11.81 9.12
N ARG A 121 -3.80 11.42 8.59
CA ARG A 121 -4.86 12.36 8.18
C ARG A 121 -5.42 13.16 9.36
N ASN A 122 -5.58 12.52 10.50
CA ASN A 122 -6.16 13.14 11.69
C ASN A 122 -5.11 13.76 12.63
N GLN A 123 -3.84 13.82 12.26
CA GLN A 123 -2.75 14.24 13.13
C GLN A 123 -3.01 15.60 13.79
N ASP A 124 -3.50 16.59 13.06
CA ASP A 124 -3.76 17.92 13.62
C ASP A 124 -5.00 17.95 14.53
N LYS A 125 -6.02 17.15 14.23
CA LYS A 125 -7.19 16.92 15.10
C LYS A 125 -6.74 16.30 16.42
N LEU A 126 -5.91 15.26 16.37
CA LEU A 126 -5.39 14.55 17.54
C LEU A 126 -4.50 15.45 18.40
N LYS A 127 -3.64 16.30 17.81
CA LYS A 127 -2.85 17.29 18.56
C LYS A 127 -3.73 18.25 19.36
N LYS A 128 -4.79 18.77 18.74
CA LYS A 128 -5.73 19.67 19.41
C LYS A 128 -6.44 18.97 20.57
N ILE A 129 -6.89 17.74 20.36
CA ILE A 129 -7.56 16.94 21.38
C ILE A 129 -6.62 16.66 22.56
N ASN A 130 -5.39 16.22 22.28
CA ASN A 130 -4.39 15.90 23.31
C ASN A 130 -4.03 17.14 24.13
N TYR A 131 -3.86 18.29 23.49
CA TYR A 131 -3.65 19.56 24.18
C TYR A 131 -4.80 19.89 25.14
N GLN A 132 -6.06 19.71 24.70
CA GLN A 132 -7.22 19.95 25.56
C GLN A 132 -7.32 18.96 26.73
N LEU A 133 -6.98 17.68 26.49
CA LEU A 133 -6.94 16.65 27.53
C LEU A 133 -5.88 16.95 28.59
N GLU A 134 -4.67 17.36 28.17
CA GLU A 134 -3.60 17.78 29.08
C GLU A 134 -4.03 18.98 29.92
N ALA A 135 -4.56 20.03 29.29
CA ALA A 135 -5.05 21.22 30.01
C ALA A 135 -6.15 20.89 31.01
N LYS A 136 -7.07 19.98 30.67
CA LYS A 136 -8.13 19.51 31.60
C LYS A 136 -7.53 18.74 32.77
N LYS A 137 -6.58 17.84 32.51
CA LYS A 137 -5.95 17.02 33.55
C LYS A 137 -5.06 17.82 34.51
N ILE A 138 -4.35 18.83 34.02
CA ILE A 138 -3.61 19.76 34.88
C ILE A 138 -4.56 20.43 35.86
N ARG A 139 -5.75 20.85 35.44
CA ARG A 139 -6.76 21.47 36.33
C ARG A 139 -7.33 20.49 37.36
N THR A 140 -7.38 19.20 37.05
CA THR A 140 -7.92 18.17 37.97
C THR A 140 -6.85 17.48 38.81
N GLY A 141 -5.57 17.84 38.67
CA GLY A 141 -4.45 17.23 39.40
C GLY A 141 -4.14 15.79 39.01
N GLN A 142 -4.65 15.32 37.87
CA GLN A 142 -4.41 13.96 37.38
C GLN A 142 -3.27 13.94 36.35
N SER A 143 -2.38 12.94 36.41
CA SER A 143 -1.37 12.72 35.36
C SER A 143 -1.99 12.05 34.13
N LEU A 144 -1.59 12.51 32.96
CA LEU A 144 -1.95 11.87 31.69
C LEU A 144 -0.74 11.12 31.15
N THR A 145 -0.84 9.81 31.03
CA THR A 145 0.23 9.00 30.42
C THR A 145 0.07 8.97 28.89
N VAL A 146 1.19 8.83 28.17
CA VAL A 146 1.18 8.67 26.72
C VAL A 146 0.31 7.47 26.29
N GLU A 147 0.34 6.39 27.06
CA GLU A 147 -0.49 5.20 26.81
C GLU A 147 -2.00 5.53 26.88
N SER A 148 -2.41 6.38 27.84
CA SER A 148 -3.80 6.82 27.96
C SER A 148 -4.21 7.73 26.80
N MET A 149 -3.32 8.63 26.37
CA MET A 149 -3.54 9.48 25.20
C MET A 149 -3.70 8.65 23.95
N PHE A 150 -2.79 7.70 23.72
CA PHE A 150 -2.86 6.82 22.56
C PHE A 150 -4.14 5.96 22.52
N ALA A 151 -4.56 5.43 23.68
CA ALA A 151 -5.80 4.67 23.78
C ALA A 151 -7.04 5.54 23.47
N TYR A 152 -7.01 6.81 23.84
CA TYR A 152 -8.06 7.77 23.51
C TYR A 152 -8.03 8.11 22.02
N ASP A 153 -6.86 8.39 21.46
CA ASP A 153 -6.69 8.69 20.03
C ASP A 153 -7.15 7.53 19.15
N ILE A 154 -6.87 6.29 19.56
CA ILE A 154 -7.41 5.09 18.90
C ILE A 154 -8.95 5.10 18.89
N ALA A 155 -9.60 5.45 20.01
CA ALA A 155 -11.04 5.50 20.04
C ALA A 155 -11.60 6.57 19.08
N VAL A 156 -10.94 7.73 18.98
CA VAL A 156 -11.30 8.78 18.01
C VAL A 156 -11.15 8.25 16.58
N ILE A 157 -10.01 7.61 16.27
CA ILE A 157 -9.73 7.05 14.93
C ILE A 157 -10.77 5.99 14.54
N ILE A 158 -11.10 5.08 15.44
CA ILE A 158 -12.10 4.04 15.17
C ILE A 158 -13.48 4.64 14.89
N ASN A 159 -13.88 5.67 15.64
CA ASN A 159 -15.15 6.35 15.42
C ASN A 159 -15.21 7.07 14.05
N ASP A 160 -14.08 7.53 13.55
CA ASP A 160 -13.95 8.19 12.24
C ASP A 160 -13.80 7.18 11.07
N TYR A 161 -13.87 5.87 11.32
CA TYR A 161 -13.56 4.86 10.29
C TYR A 161 -14.54 4.85 9.11
N ASN A 162 -15.82 5.05 9.37
CA ASN A 162 -16.84 5.10 8.30
C ASN A 162 -16.58 6.30 7.37
N ASP A 163 -16.34 7.48 7.94
CA ASP A 163 -16.01 8.69 7.17
C ASP A 163 -14.72 8.52 6.35
N TYR A 164 -13.74 7.78 6.92
CA TYR A 164 -12.51 7.43 6.22
C TYR A 164 -12.78 6.50 5.04
N CYS A 165 -13.65 5.50 5.18
CA CYS A 165 -14.00 4.59 4.10
C CYS A 165 -14.68 5.33 2.94
N GLU A 166 -15.60 6.23 3.23
CA GLU A 166 -16.26 7.07 2.22
C GLU A 166 -15.25 7.96 1.49
N TRP A 167 -14.36 8.61 2.23
CA TRP A 167 -13.29 9.41 1.64
C TRP A 167 -12.35 8.57 0.76
N LYS A 168 -11.94 7.40 1.22
CA LYS A 168 -11.04 6.49 0.49
C LYS A 168 -11.69 6.06 -0.82
N GLN A 169 -12.98 5.73 -0.79
CA GLN A 169 -13.75 5.38 -1.98
C GLN A 169 -13.80 6.54 -2.98
N ALA A 170 -14.15 7.74 -2.53
CA ALA A 170 -14.20 8.93 -3.37
C ALA A 170 -12.82 9.27 -3.98
N ALA A 171 -11.74 9.16 -3.21
CA ALA A 171 -10.38 9.39 -3.69
C ALA A 171 -9.95 8.35 -4.75
N LEU A 172 -10.39 7.09 -4.59
CA LEU A 172 -10.16 6.05 -5.58
C LEU A 172 -10.89 6.36 -6.89
N GLU A 173 -12.16 6.71 -6.84
CA GLU A 173 -12.99 7.09 -7.99
C GLU A 173 -12.39 8.29 -8.74
N GLU A 174 -11.97 9.33 -8.01
CA GLU A 174 -11.29 10.49 -8.60
C GLU A 174 -9.99 10.08 -9.31
N SER A 175 -9.21 9.18 -8.74
CA SER A 175 -7.97 8.68 -9.33
C SER A 175 -8.21 7.91 -10.64
N VAL A 176 -9.29 7.11 -10.69
CA VAL A 176 -9.71 6.38 -11.89
C VAL A 176 -10.16 7.35 -12.98
N LEU A 177 -10.99 8.34 -12.65
CA LEU A 177 -11.45 9.36 -13.59
C LEU A 177 -10.28 10.17 -14.15
N LYS A 178 -9.30 10.57 -13.31
CA LYS A 178 -8.09 11.24 -13.78
C LYS A 178 -7.28 10.39 -14.76
N LYS A 179 -7.11 9.10 -14.48
CA LYS A 179 -6.42 8.18 -15.40
C LYS A 179 -7.16 8.04 -16.72
N GLN A 180 -8.48 7.91 -16.69
CA GLN A 180 -9.31 7.82 -17.90
C GLN A 180 -9.23 9.10 -18.73
N SER A 181 -9.29 10.27 -18.10
CA SER A 181 -9.17 11.57 -18.80
C SER A 181 -7.79 11.77 -19.42
N LEU A 182 -6.71 11.33 -18.77
CA LEU A 182 -5.36 11.36 -19.31
C LEU A 182 -5.20 10.42 -20.51
N ASN A 183 -5.78 9.22 -20.46
CA ASN A 183 -5.76 8.27 -21.56
C ASN A 183 -6.58 8.80 -22.76
N ALA A 184 -7.76 9.39 -22.51
CA ALA A 184 -8.56 10.01 -23.56
C ALA A 184 -7.83 11.17 -24.25
N ARG A 185 -7.08 12.00 -23.48
CA ARG A 185 -6.24 13.06 -24.05
C ARG A 185 -5.08 12.50 -24.88
N ARG A 186 -4.42 11.42 -24.45
CA ARG A 186 -3.35 10.76 -25.22
C ARG A 186 -3.87 10.22 -26.54
N THR A 187 -4.98 9.48 -26.54
CA THR A 187 -5.60 8.96 -27.78
C THR A 187 -6.02 10.07 -28.72
N GLN A 188 -6.49 11.22 -28.21
CA GLN A 188 -6.84 12.36 -29.05
C GLN A 188 -5.62 13.04 -29.68
N ILE A 189 -4.49 13.11 -28.95
CA ILE A 189 -3.23 13.65 -29.47
C ILE A 189 -2.69 12.71 -30.57
N ASP A 190 -2.68 11.42 -30.34
CA ASP A 190 -2.22 10.43 -31.34
C ASP A 190 -3.06 10.48 -32.62
N TYR A 191 -4.38 10.64 -32.49
CA TYR A 191 -5.27 10.77 -33.62
C TYR A 191 -5.06 12.09 -34.41
N THR A 192 -4.76 13.19 -33.73
CA THR A 192 -4.45 14.49 -34.38
C THR A 192 -3.10 14.46 -35.09
N ILE A 193 -2.10 13.79 -34.53
CA ILE A 193 -0.79 13.57 -35.16
C ILE A 193 -0.99 12.71 -36.40
N PHE A 194 -1.74 11.61 -36.32
CA PHE A 194 -2.04 10.72 -37.42
C PHE A 194 -2.77 11.46 -38.57
N LYS A 195 -3.79 12.26 -38.25
CA LYS A 195 -4.45 13.13 -39.28
C LYS A 195 -3.50 14.12 -39.94
N LYS A 196 -2.54 14.64 -39.20
CA LYS A 196 -1.57 15.62 -39.73
C LYS A 196 -0.59 14.95 -40.69
N TYR A 197 -0.15 13.73 -40.40
CA TYR A 197 0.70 12.93 -41.27
C TYR A 197 -0.04 12.52 -42.55
N HIS A 198 -1.23 11.99 -42.49
CA HIS A 198 -2.01 11.63 -43.67
C HIS A 198 -2.41 12.83 -44.53
N ARG A 199 -2.54 14.04 -43.95
CA ARG A 199 -2.82 15.26 -44.74
C ARG A 199 -1.59 15.79 -45.45
N SER A 200 -0.40 15.47 -44.98
CA SER A 200 0.87 15.81 -45.66
C SER A 200 1.20 14.84 -46.79
N GLU A 201 0.82 13.56 -46.68
CA GLU A 201 1.02 12.58 -47.75
C GLU A 201 0.05 12.80 -48.93
N ASN A 202 -1.15 13.33 -48.71
CA ASN A 202 -2.09 13.68 -49.78
C ASN A 202 -1.83 15.05 -50.43
N LYS A 203 -0.78 15.78 -50.07
CA LYS A 203 -0.29 16.97 -50.75
C LYS A 203 0.83 16.66 -51.76
N GLY A 204 1.18 15.41 -51.90
CA GLY A 204 2.19 14.96 -52.84
C GLY A 204 1.54 14.52 -54.15
N ALA A 205 1.84 15.23 -55.22
CA ALA A 205 1.59 14.94 -56.61
C ALA A 205 0.14 15.14 -57.08
N ASP A 206 -0.17 16.37 -57.36
CA ASP A 206 -1.14 16.69 -58.39
C ASP A 206 -0.50 16.28 -59.73
N ILE A 207 -0.96 15.15 -60.29
CA ILE A 207 -0.46 14.56 -61.54
C ILE A 207 -0.87 15.42 -62.76
N SER A 208 -1.64 16.49 -62.55
CA SER A 208 -2.09 17.37 -63.61
C SER A 208 -0.95 18.18 -64.26
N ASP A 209 0.15 18.40 -63.54
CA ASP A 209 1.28 19.20 -64.07
C ASP A 209 2.26 18.40 -64.95
N ILE A 210 2.02 17.08 -65.14
CA ILE A 210 2.89 16.20 -65.94
C ILE A 210 2.31 15.95 -67.36
N ILE A 211 1.07 16.35 -67.61
CA ILE A 211 0.37 16.03 -68.90
C ILE A 211 0.51 17.14 -69.98
N ASP A 212 0.96 18.35 -69.57
CA ASP A 212 1.06 19.46 -70.51
C ASP A 212 2.43 19.60 -71.22
N ASP A 213 3.37 18.66 -71.01
CA ASP A 213 4.68 18.63 -71.68
C ASP A 213 4.93 17.43 -72.57
N ILE A 214 3.86 16.83 -73.21
CA ILE A 214 4.00 15.78 -74.24
C ILE A 214 3.36 16.27 -75.55
#